data_c437b49865a760e212648f775fef5dd2
#
_entry.id   c437b49865a760e212648f775fef5dd2
#
_cell.length_a   1.000
_cell.length_b   1.000
_cell.length_c   1.000
_cell.angle_alpha   90.00
_cell.angle_beta   90.00
_cell.angle_gamma   90.00
#
_symmetry.space_group_name_H-M   'P 1'
#
loop_
_entity.id
_entity.type
_entity.pdbx_description
1 polymer ?
#
loop_
_entity_poly.entity_id
_entity_poly.type
_entity_poly.pdbx_seq_one_letter_code
_entity_poly.pdbx_strand_id
1 'polypeptide(L)'
;MIKQVITGALVSATVLLTASSCSQKLRPMTADQVKAEPQPLEVVGGKVPVAVHLTFPAKWFPKDATLTIVPILRYQDGEKWGNGTTFQGEKVYGNDRIVYHANGSNATVNFVLPYVPAMAKSELYLNFKGKQGSRTVKLPDLKVADGVIATEALATLAGVTPVISPDGFQRVIKEAYDANIMFLIQQSNVRSSELNKDEVQEWKYTVQNAKETPNQEVSVEVQAYASPDGGKELNEKLSASREKNTTAQLKTAFKKQKMSDVAIDAHYTAQDWEGFKKLVEQSDFQDKELVLRVLSMYPDPEQREHEIRNISAVFSKLADEVLPKLRRSRLIANVKIIGKSDAEIQSLLEKFPSALSVEELLYSATLTDDVAQKENIYKLVMQKYPKDYRSYNNVGSLCLQRGDYESALVWFDRALKRKDNPETKVNLGLLALKDGDLNKATSLIAEGSSMPGVGDALGFLYLRQGDYAKAETAYGDVTTNNAAVAQILNRNYSKAIKTLEAIAKPDATTDYLRAIVAARMGDSAKVISSLQKALQKDPSLTSRIDADLEFASLRGLKDFTQLTRLY
;
A
#
# COMPACT_ATOMS: atom_id res chain seq x y z
N MET A 1 10.07 113.68 -46.07
CA MET A 1 10.77 114.38 -44.99
C MET A 1 10.30 113.81 -43.64
N ILE A 2 11.25 113.62 -42.75
CA ILE A 2 11.21 113.43 -41.34
C ILE A 2 11.03 111.98 -40.86
N LYS A 3 12.17 111.46 -40.37
CA LYS A 3 12.42 110.26 -39.58
C LYS A 3 11.75 110.40 -38.20
N GLN A 4 11.19 109.37 -37.69
CA GLN A 4 11.20 109.14 -36.23
C GLN A 4 11.54 107.66 -35.94
N VAL A 5 12.52 107.55 -35.09
CA VAL A 5 13.05 106.32 -34.51
C VAL A 5 12.21 105.98 -33.28
N ILE A 6 11.64 104.81 -33.16
CA ILE A 6 11.08 104.32 -31.90
C ILE A 6 11.76 103.03 -31.54
N THR A 7 12.42 103.08 -30.37
CA THR A 7 13.14 102.00 -29.66
C THR A 7 12.13 100.95 -29.18
N GLY A 8 12.27 99.72 -29.61
CA GLY A 8 11.44 98.63 -29.13
C GLY A 8 12.12 97.89 -27.97
N ALA A 9 11.43 97.79 -26.83
CA ALA A 9 11.83 97.00 -25.69
C ALA A 9 11.52 95.47 -25.92
N LEU A 10 12.55 94.60 -25.86
CA LEU A 10 12.38 93.17 -25.83
C LEU A 10 11.80 92.77 -24.48
N VAL A 11 10.58 92.29 -24.39
CA VAL A 11 9.98 91.58 -23.27
C VAL A 11 10.22 90.11 -23.49
N SER A 12 11.21 89.53 -22.74
CA SER A 12 11.42 88.07 -22.64
C SER A 12 10.29 87.44 -21.86
N ALA A 13 9.33 86.81 -22.56
CA ALA A 13 8.33 85.96 -21.95
C ALA A 13 8.97 84.59 -21.58
N THR A 14 9.32 84.38 -20.31
CA THR A 14 9.72 83.09 -19.75
C THR A 14 8.49 82.19 -19.63
N VAL A 15 8.26 81.33 -20.61
CA VAL A 15 7.25 80.22 -20.50
C VAL A 15 7.69 79.27 -19.45
N LEU A 16 7.16 79.36 -18.25
CA LEU A 16 7.24 78.29 -17.23
C LEU A 16 6.43 77.07 -17.74
N LEU A 17 7.11 76.11 -18.37
CA LEU A 17 6.58 74.77 -18.58
C LEU A 17 6.39 74.14 -17.20
N THR A 18 5.21 74.29 -16.59
CA THR A 18 4.76 73.42 -15.51
C THR A 18 4.62 72.00 -16.10
N ALA A 19 5.60 71.23 -15.94
CA ALA A 19 5.52 69.74 -16.13
C ALA A 19 4.44 69.26 -15.18
N SER A 20 3.20 69.18 -15.62
CA SER A 20 2.14 68.45 -14.97
C SER A 20 2.59 67.01 -14.98
N SER A 21 3.22 66.58 -13.89
CA SER A 21 3.45 65.15 -13.62
C SER A 21 2.05 64.50 -13.59
N CYS A 22 1.57 64.03 -14.74
CA CYS A 22 0.45 63.13 -14.77
C CYS A 22 0.86 61.85 -14.02
N SER A 23 0.66 61.82 -12.70
CA SER A 23 0.83 60.60 -11.95
C SER A 23 -0.21 59.61 -12.47
N GLN A 24 0.27 58.63 -13.18
CA GLN A 24 -0.58 57.60 -13.74
C GLN A 24 -1.29 56.89 -12.58
N LYS A 25 -2.62 56.82 -12.61
CA LYS A 25 -3.41 56.19 -11.57
C LYS A 25 -3.34 54.66 -11.71
N LEU A 26 -3.30 53.93 -10.58
CA LEU A 26 -3.48 52.48 -10.55
C LEU A 26 -4.85 52.13 -11.16
N ARG A 27 -4.86 51.22 -12.15
CA ARG A 27 -6.06 50.84 -12.91
C ARG A 27 -6.52 49.44 -12.51
N PRO A 28 -7.78 49.03 -12.73
CA PRO A 28 -8.23 47.67 -12.59
C PRO A 28 -7.44 46.72 -13.51
N MET A 29 -7.19 45.48 -13.04
CA MET A 29 -6.72 44.41 -13.90
C MET A 29 -7.87 43.87 -14.75
N THR A 30 -7.55 43.40 -15.94
CA THR A 30 -8.47 42.82 -16.91
C THR A 30 -8.24 41.32 -17.05
N ALA A 31 -9.21 40.58 -17.57
CA ALA A 31 -9.16 39.13 -17.66
C ALA A 31 -8.00 38.59 -18.52
N ASP A 32 -7.56 39.37 -19.52
CA ASP A 32 -6.39 39.03 -20.36
C ASP A 32 -5.04 39.15 -19.63
N GLN A 33 -5.00 39.84 -18.49
CA GLN A 33 -3.83 40.03 -17.66
C GLN A 33 -3.68 38.95 -16.56
N VAL A 34 -4.69 38.08 -16.43
CA VAL A 34 -4.75 37.09 -15.33
C VAL A 34 -5.17 35.73 -15.86
N LYS A 35 -4.39 34.69 -15.54
CA LYS A 35 -4.73 33.30 -15.86
C LYS A 35 -4.62 32.47 -14.60
N ALA A 36 -5.70 31.81 -14.21
CA ALA A 36 -5.67 30.81 -13.12
C ALA A 36 -5.44 29.39 -13.66
N GLU A 37 -4.68 28.59 -12.97
CA GLU A 37 -4.45 27.16 -13.27
C GLU A 37 -4.51 26.31 -12.00
N PRO A 38 -5.16 25.12 -12.04
CA PRO A 38 -5.94 24.56 -13.15
C PRO A 38 -7.25 25.33 -13.42
N GLN A 39 -7.84 25.13 -14.60
CA GLN A 39 -9.13 25.70 -14.93
C GLN A 39 -10.02 24.68 -15.65
N PRO A 40 -11.15 24.25 -15.03
CA PRO A 40 -11.64 24.64 -13.70
C PRO A 40 -10.69 24.21 -12.56
N LEU A 41 -10.91 24.77 -11.35
CA LEU A 41 -10.16 24.40 -10.16
C LEU A 41 -10.45 22.95 -9.77
N GLU A 42 -9.46 22.27 -9.18
CA GLU A 42 -9.56 20.86 -8.77
C GLU A 42 -9.11 20.66 -7.32
N VAL A 43 -9.72 19.70 -6.63
CA VAL A 43 -9.27 19.26 -5.31
C VAL A 43 -8.06 18.34 -5.45
N VAL A 44 -7.02 18.59 -4.66
CA VAL A 44 -5.83 17.77 -4.55
C VAL A 44 -5.44 17.61 -3.08
N GLY A 45 -5.48 16.41 -2.55
CA GLY A 45 -5.17 16.13 -1.15
C GLY A 45 -6.07 16.89 -0.16
N GLY A 46 -7.36 17.01 -0.46
CA GLY A 46 -8.33 17.75 0.36
C GLY A 46 -8.17 19.27 0.34
N LYS A 47 -7.39 19.80 -0.59
CA LYS A 47 -7.12 21.24 -0.75
C LYS A 47 -7.39 21.67 -2.19
N VAL A 48 -7.54 22.96 -2.41
CA VAL A 48 -7.68 23.57 -3.73
C VAL A 48 -6.43 24.41 -4.00
N PRO A 49 -5.39 23.81 -4.62
CA PRO A 49 -4.22 24.59 -5.07
C PRO A 49 -4.56 25.38 -6.31
N VAL A 50 -4.10 26.62 -6.37
CA VAL A 50 -4.29 27.53 -7.52
C VAL A 50 -3.00 28.28 -7.79
N ALA A 51 -2.53 28.24 -9.03
CA ALA A 51 -1.51 29.13 -9.54
C ALA A 51 -2.19 30.25 -10.33
N VAL A 52 -1.95 31.50 -9.98
CA VAL A 52 -2.44 32.68 -10.71
C VAL A 52 -1.28 33.37 -11.39
N HIS A 53 -1.28 33.36 -12.70
CA HIS A 53 -0.32 34.04 -13.54
C HIS A 53 -0.81 35.46 -13.81
N LEU A 54 0.00 36.43 -13.45
CA LEU A 54 -0.29 37.85 -13.54
C LEU A 54 0.64 38.49 -14.58
N THR A 55 0.09 39.26 -15.49
CA THR A 55 0.83 40.08 -16.43
C THR A 55 0.58 41.54 -16.14
N PHE A 56 1.62 42.25 -15.75
CA PHE A 56 1.59 43.69 -15.59
C PHE A 56 2.20 44.35 -16.86
N PRO A 57 1.40 44.95 -17.74
CA PRO A 57 1.94 45.54 -18.97
C PRO A 57 2.89 46.70 -18.69
N ALA A 58 3.73 47.03 -19.66
CA ALA A 58 4.56 48.23 -19.62
C ALA A 58 3.69 49.49 -19.39
N LYS A 59 4.15 50.37 -18.50
CA LYS A 59 3.46 51.62 -18.11
C LYS A 59 2.09 51.41 -17.42
N TRP A 60 1.77 50.18 -16.98
CA TRP A 60 0.50 49.92 -16.29
C TRP A 60 0.58 50.17 -14.79
N PHE A 61 1.66 49.75 -14.12
CA PHE A 61 1.84 49.86 -12.66
C PHE A 61 2.51 51.20 -12.29
N PRO A 62 1.90 52.06 -11.46
CA PRO A 62 2.52 53.33 -11.03
C PRO A 62 3.75 53.06 -10.14
N LYS A 63 4.79 53.89 -10.30
CA LYS A 63 6.06 53.77 -9.55
C LYS A 63 5.90 53.91 -8.04
N ASP A 64 4.87 54.63 -7.59
CA ASP A 64 4.58 54.99 -6.19
C ASP A 64 3.38 54.22 -5.61
N ALA A 65 2.94 53.14 -6.26
CA ALA A 65 1.79 52.34 -5.84
C ALA A 65 2.17 51.00 -5.21
N THR A 66 1.27 50.50 -4.35
CA THR A 66 1.23 49.10 -3.92
C THR A 66 -0.09 48.46 -4.29
N LEU A 67 -0.07 47.18 -4.57
CA LEU A 67 -1.26 46.39 -4.91
C LEU A 67 -1.19 45.04 -4.20
N THR A 68 -2.08 44.83 -3.24
CA THR A 68 -2.26 43.51 -2.62
C THR A 68 -3.35 42.76 -3.31
N ILE A 69 -3.06 41.58 -3.79
CA ILE A 69 -3.99 40.65 -4.47
C ILE A 69 -4.35 39.54 -3.51
N VAL A 70 -5.64 39.39 -3.21
CA VAL A 70 -6.18 38.41 -2.28
C VAL A 70 -7.16 37.51 -3.02
N PRO A 71 -6.94 36.18 -3.08
CA PRO A 71 -7.91 35.26 -3.69
C PRO A 71 -9.10 35.04 -2.77
N ILE A 72 -10.29 35.01 -3.35
CA ILE A 72 -11.55 34.74 -2.67
C ILE A 72 -12.30 33.70 -3.46
N LEU A 73 -12.52 32.52 -2.86
CA LEU A 73 -13.42 31.51 -3.42
C LEU A 73 -14.83 31.75 -2.85
N ARG A 74 -15.76 32.14 -3.72
CA ARG A 74 -17.16 32.39 -3.36
C ARG A 74 -18.02 31.21 -3.75
N TYR A 75 -18.88 30.78 -2.84
CA TYR A 75 -19.82 29.65 -3.00
C TYR A 75 -21.15 30.01 -2.32
N GLN A 76 -22.19 29.23 -2.55
CA GLN A 76 -23.57 29.56 -2.17
C GLN A 76 -23.73 30.09 -0.74
N ASP A 77 -23.06 29.42 0.22
CA ASP A 77 -23.24 29.64 1.67
C ASP A 77 -22.08 30.41 2.31
N GLY A 78 -21.19 31.02 1.51
CA GLY A 78 -20.08 31.78 2.06
C GLY A 78 -18.94 32.07 1.10
N GLU A 79 -17.85 32.50 1.68
CA GLU A 79 -16.61 32.76 0.95
C GLU A 79 -15.39 32.35 1.78
N LYS A 80 -14.34 31.94 1.08
CA LYS A 80 -13.04 31.61 1.72
C LYS A 80 -11.96 32.51 1.16
N TRP A 81 -11.32 33.26 2.05
CA TRP A 81 -10.21 34.15 1.73
C TRP A 81 -8.89 33.40 1.84
N GLY A 82 -8.04 33.57 0.83
CA GLY A 82 -6.65 33.13 0.90
C GLY A 82 -5.71 34.25 1.39
N ASN A 83 -4.43 33.91 1.47
CA ASN A 83 -3.41 34.88 1.84
C ASN A 83 -3.16 35.88 0.71
N GLY A 84 -3.05 37.17 1.04
CA GLY A 84 -2.73 38.19 0.10
C GLY A 84 -1.25 38.22 -0.29
N THR A 85 -0.99 38.58 -1.56
CA THR A 85 0.39 38.85 -2.04
C THR A 85 0.46 40.29 -2.48
N THR A 86 1.46 41.04 -1.99
CA THR A 86 1.64 42.47 -2.30
C THR A 86 2.71 42.65 -3.38
N PHE A 87 2.41 43.58 -4.29
CA PHE A 87 3.31 44.09 -5.31
C PHE A 87 3.55 45.59 -5.08
N GLN A 88 4.75 46.06 -5.37
CA GLN A 88 5.09 47.47 -5.22
C GLN A 88 5.77 48.06 -6.45
N GLY A 89 5.56 49.33 -6.68
CA GLY A 89 6.28 50.09 -7.70
C GLY A 89 7.70 50.43 -7.27
N GLU A 90 8.55 50.74 -8.22
CA GLU A 90 10.00 50.92 -8.02
C GLU A 90 10.38 52.12 -7.12
N LYS A 91 9.44 53.02 -6.79
CA LYS A 91 9.64 54.15 -5.85
C LYS A 91 9.07 53.91 -4.46
N VAL A 92 8.48 52.73 -4.21
CA VAL A 92 7.96 52.38 -2.89
C VAL A 92 9.07 51.75 -2.06
N TYR A 93 9.29 52.22 -0.85
CA TYR A 93 10.22 51.62 0.10
C TYR A 93 9.53 50.42 0.76
N GLY A 94 10.04 49.22 0.54
CA GLY A 94 9.50 47.98 1.07
C GLY A 94 10.21 46.74 0.48
N ASN A 95 9.84 45.57 0.96
CA ASN A 95 10.42 44.29 0.53
C ASN A 95 9.48 43.45 -0.34
N ASP A 96 8.37 44.06 -0.83
CA ASP A 96 7.42 43.39 -1.70
C ASP A 96 7.97 43.21 -3.12
N ARG A 97 7.30 42.40 -3.92
CA ARG A 97 7.69 42.15 -5.33
C ARG A 97 7.58 43.42 -6.14
N ILE A 98 8.68 43.85 -6.75
CA ILE A 98 8.73 45.08 -7.55
C ILE A 98 8.13 44.83 -8.95
N VAL A 99 7.21 45.71 -9.36
CA VAL A 99 6.70 45.83 -10.74
C VAL A 99 7.31 47.06 -11.39
N TYR A 100 8.12 46.84 -12.43
CA TYR A 100 8.79 47.93 -13.12
C TYR A 100 7.83 48.68 -14.08
N HIS A 101 7.72 49.96 -13.87
CA HIS A 101 6.82 50.82 -14.71
C HIS A 101 7.20 50.77 -16.20
N ALA A 102 8.49 50.85 -16.51
CA ALA A 102 8.93 50.99 -17.90
C ALA A 102 8.63 49.74 -18.73
N ASN A 103 8.94 48.55 -18.18
CA ASN A 103 8.92 47.29 -18.91
C ASN A 103 7.74 46.38 -18.54
N GLY A 104 7.03 46.70 -17.46
CA GLY A 104 6.07 45.79 -16.87
C GLY A 104 6.74 44.62 -16.13
N SER A 105 5.97 43.62 -15.76
CA SER A 105 6.46 42.42 -15.08
C SER A 105 5.45 41.28 -15.21
N ASN A 106 5.95 40.04 -15.19
CA ASN A 106 5.13 38.84 -15.01
C ASN A 106 5.37 38.27 -13.61
N ALA A 107 4.33 37.73 -12.99
CA ALA A 107 4.42 37.09 -11.69
C ALA A 107 3.46 35.90 -11.62
N THR A 108 3.86 34.86 -10.88
CA THR A 108 2.98 33.77 -10.49
C THR A 108 2.78 33.82 -8.99
N VAL A 109 1.53 33.73 -8.56
CA VAL A 109 1.15 33.67 -7.15
C VAL A 109 0.42 32.35 -6.91
N ASN A 110 0.92 31.57 -5.95
CA ASN A 110 0.32 30.29 -5.59
C ASN A 110 -0.53 30.45 -4.33
N PHE A 111 -1.75 29.95 -4.39
CA PHE A 111 -2.68 29.91 -3.27
C PHE A 111 -3.09 28.47 -2.99
N VAL A 112 -3.37 28.17 -1.74
CA VAL A 112 -3.90 26.86 -1.33
C VAL A 112 -5.04 27.11 -0.35
N LEU A 113 -6.24 26.67 -0.71
CA LEU A 113 -7.44 26.79 0.12
C LEU A 113 -7.86 25.39 0.61
N PRO A 114 -8.23 25.20 1.90
CA PRO A 114 -8.82 23.95 2.35
C PRO A 114 -10.19 23.77 1.69
N TYR A 115 -10.42 22.58 1.12
CA TYR A 115 -11.69 22.26 0.46
C TYR A 115 -12.80 21.97 1.48
N VAL A 116 -14.00 22.46 1.18
CA VAL A 116 -15.25 22.03 1.84
C VAL A 116 -16.29 21.69 0.77
N PRO A 117 -17.23 20.74 1.01
CA PRO A 117 -18.18 20.27 -0.01
C PRO A 117 -19.00 21.37 -0.70
N ALA A 118 -19.35 22.44 0.02
CA ALA A 118 -20.08 23.59 -0.53
C ALA A 118 -19.30 24.32 -1.66
N MET A 119 -17.98 24.12 -1.76
CA MET A 119 -17.13 24.71 -2.82
C MET A 119 -17.26 24.01 -4.18
N ALA A 120 -17.98 22.88 -4.28
CA ALA A 120 -18.19 22.18 -5.56
C ALA A 120 -18.84 23.11 -6.61
N LYS A 121 -19.67 24.07 -6.19
CA LYS A 121 -20.21 25.13 -7.00
C LYS A 121 -19.68 26.46 -6.48
N SER A 122 -18.60 26.96 -7.07
CA SER A 122 -17.92 28.15 -6.61
C SER A 122 -17.27 28.91 -7.76
N GLU A 123 -16.87 30.13 -7.47
CA GLU A 123 -16.14 31.01 -8.38
C GLU A 123 -14.95 31.64 -7.67
N LEU A 124 -13.79 31.62 -8.30
CA LEU A 124 -12.59 32.27 -7.80
C LEU A 124 -12.54 33.71 -8.25
N TYR A 125 -12.49 34.63 -7.31
CA TYR A 125 -12.25 36.03 -7.52
C TYR A 125 -10.88 36.44 -6.98
N LEU A 126 -10.28 37.45 -7.60
CA LEU A 126 -9.19 38.23 -7.03
C LEU A 126 -9.72 39.56 -6.52
N ASN A 127 -9.50 39.80 -5.24
CA ASN A 127 -9.78 41.12 -4.62
C ASN A 127 -8.49 41.94 -4.62
N PHE A 128 -8.59 43.19 -4.96
CA PHE A 128 -7.47 44.11 -5.12
C PHE A 128 -7.53 45.25 -4.10
N LYS A 129 -6.50 45.30 -3.23
CA LYS A 129 -6.31 46.40 -2.28
C LYS A 129 -5.17 47.29 -2.76
N GLY A 130 -5.51 48.36 -3.49
CA GLY A 130 -4.56 49.32 -4.04
C GLY A 130 -4.26 50.47 -3.08
N LYS A 131 -3.00 50.92 -3.05
CA LYS A 131 -2.59 52.17 -2.40
C LYS A 131 -1.62 52.90 -3.31
N GLN A 132 -1.81 54.23 -3.51
CA GLN A 132 -0.90 55.07 -4.26
C GLN A 132 -0.56 56.33 -3.46
N GLY A 133 0.69 56.44 -3.07
CA GLY A 133 1.11 57.41 -2.05
C GLY A 133 0.32 57.21 -0.75
N SER A 134 -0.38 58.24 -0.27
CA SER A 134 -1.25 58.16 0.92
C SER A 134 -2.69 57.76 0.62
N ARG A 135 -3.07 57.59 -0.65
CA ARG A 135 -4.46 57.34 -1.06
C ARG A 135 -4.73 55.85 -1.24
N THR A 136 -5.84 55.37 -0.68
CA THR A 136 -6.38 54.03 -0.99
C THR A 136 -7.13 54.09 -2.32
N VAL A 137 -6.84 53.10 -3.19
CA VAL A 137 -7.50 52.97 -4.51
C VAL A 137 -8.42 51.76 -4.43
N LYS A 138 -9.73 51.99 -4.60
CA LYS A 138 -10.71 50.91 -4.71
C LYS A 138 -10.70 50.36 -6.13
N LEU A 139 -10.48 49.05 -6.26
CA LEU A 139 -10.50 48.33 -7.51
C LEU A 139 -11.58 47.23 -7.44
N PRO A 140 -12.29 46.95 -8.55
CA PRO A 140 -13.29 45.88 -8.58
C PRO A 140 -12.63 44.51 -8.44
N ASP A 141 -13.36 43.54 -7.85
CA ASP A 141 -12.97 42.15 -7.88
C ASP A 141 -13.02 41.61 -9.31
N LEU A 142 -12.12 40.70 -9.64
CA LEU A 142 -12.05 40.05 -10.94
C LEU A 142 -12.30 38.57 -10.79
N LYS A 143 -13.33 38.03 -11.47
CA LYS A 143 -13.52 36.56 -11.59
C LYS A 143 -12.45 36.00 -12.50
N VAL A 144 -11.78 34.92 -12.06
CA VAL A 144 -10.62 34.33 -12.77
C VAL A 144 -10.76 32.83 -13.05
N ALA A 145 -11.61 32.12 -12.33
CA ALA A 145 -11.88 30.71 -12.59
C ALA A 145 -13.24 30.29 -12.03
N ASP A 146 -13.78 29.21 -12.57
CA ASP A 146 -14.85 28.42 -11.97
C ASP A 146 -14.24 27.25 -11.16
N GLY A 147 -14.91 26.82 -10.12
CA GLY A 147 -14.44 25.72 -9.29
C GLY A 147 -15.59 25.07 -8.55
N VAL A 148 -15.39 23.90 -7.99
CA VAL A 148 -14.20 23.07 -7.93
C VAL A 148 -14.57 21.65 -8.38
N ILE A 149 -13.79 21.03 -9.25
CA ILE A 149 -13.92 19.59 -9.52
C ILE A 149 -13.49 18.84 -8.26
N ALA A 150 -14.41 18.08 -7.68
CA ALA A 150 -14.22 17.41 -6.40
C ALA A 150 -14.31 15.87 -6.53
N THR A 151 -13.78 15.31 -7.61
CA THR A 151 -13.76 13.85 -7.86
C THR A 151 -13.02 13.10 -6.75
N GLU A 152 -11.95 13.67 -6.18
CA GLU A 152 -11.24 13.10 -5.03
C GLU A 152 -12.16 12.87 -3.81
N ALA A 153 -13.14 13.75 -3.60
CA ALA A 153 -14.07 13.65 -2.47
C ALA A 153 -15.07 12.47 -2.57
N LEU A 154 -15.08 11.76 -3.71
CA LEU A 154 -15.84 10.51 -3.88
C LEU A 154 -15.13 9.31 -3.20
N ALA A 155 -13.83 9.41 -2.93
CA ALA A 155 -13.14 8.43 -2.12
C ALA A 155 -13.45 8.65 -0.64
N THR A 156 -13.95 7.62 0.01
CA THR A 156 -14.41 7.70 1.40
C THR A 156 -13.73 6.66 2.29
N LEU A 157 -13.64 6.93 3.58
CA LEU A 157 -13.14 5.96 4.56
C LEU A 157 -14.03 4.70 4.62
N ALA A 158 -15.34 4.85 4.45
CA ALA A 158 -16.28 3.73 4.39
C ALA A 158 -16.00 2.77 3.21
N GLY A 159 -15.34 3.24 2.15
CA GLY A 159 -14.89 2.44 1.03
C GLY A 159 -13.53 1.77 1.23
N VAL A 160 -12.91 1.91 2.39
CA VAL A 160 -11.63 1.26 2.72
C VAL A 160 -11.90 -0.03 3.50
N THR A 161 -11.25 -1.11 3.09
CA THR A 161 -11.29 -2.37 3.83
C THR A 161 -10.30 -2.31 5.00
N PRO A 162 -10.76 -2.35 6.25
CA PRO A 162 -9.88 -2.37 7.42
C PRO A 162 -9.05 -3.64 7.47
N VAL A 163 -7.85 -3.56 8.04
CA VAL A 163 -6.95 -4.69 8.18
C VAL A 163 -7.44 -5.63 9.29
N ILE A 164 -7.68 -6.88 8.93
CA ILE A 164 -8.03 -7.97 9.84
C ILE A 164 -6.74 -8.68 10.28
N SER A 165 -6.59 -8.91 11.58
CA SER A 165 -5.53 -9.78 12.09
C SER A 165 -5.84 -11.23 11.70
N PRO A 166 -4.94 -11.89 10.94
CA PRO A 166 -5.22 -13.20 10.37
C PRO A 166 -5.23 -14.29 11.44
N ASP A 167 -5.94 -15.37 11.17
CA ASP A 167 -5.77 -16.63 11.87
C ASP A 167 -4.46 -17.31 11.42
N GLY A 168 -3.99 -18.26 12.21
CA GLY A 168 -2.85 -19.12 11.89
C GLY A 168 -3.28 -20.56 11.56
N PHE A 169 -4.55 -20.77 11.19
CA PHE A 169 -5.09 -22.09 10.92
C PHE A 169 -4.40 -22.75 9.73
N GLN A 170 -3.90 -23.96 9.94
CA GLN A 170 -3.35 -24.80 8.90
C GLN A 170 -4.12 -26.12 8.86
N ARG A 171 -4.79 -26.38 7.75
CA ARG A 171 -5.55 -27.61 7.58
C ARG A 171 -4.66 -28.84 7.54
N VAL A 172 -3.47 -28.73 7.02
CA VAL A 172 -2.49 -29.80 6.95
C VAL A 172 -1.16 -29.28 7.49
N ILE A 173 -0.74 -29.85 8.61
CA ILE A 173 0.57 -29.59 9.19
C ILE A 173 1.48 -30.74 8.77
N LYS A 174 2.66 -30.43 8.23
CA LYS A 174 3.66 -31.42 7.86
C LYS A 174 4.84 -31.32 8.82
N GLU A 175 5.14 -32.42 9.49
CA GLU A 175 6.28 -32.53 10.38
C GLU A 175 7.21 -33.66 9.88
N ALA A 176 8.51 -33.49 10.05
CA ALA A 176 9.51 -34.47 9.67
C ALA A 176 10.38 -34.77 10.89
N TYR A 177 10.46 -36.03 11.23
CA TYR A 177 11.30 -36.53 12.32
C TYR A 177 12.36 -37.41 11.74
N ASP A 178 13.62 -37.22 12.13
CA ASP A 178 14.72 -38.01 11.59
C ASP A 178 15.56 -38.73 12.66
N ALA A 179 16.12 -39.87 12.26
CA ALA A 179 17.10 -40.63 13.02
C ALA A 179 18.15 -41.17 12.06
N ASN A 180 19.31 -41.53 12.59
CA ASN A 180 20.43 -42.03 11.78
C ASN A 180 20.86 -43.43 12.18
N ILE A 181 21.04 -44.29 11.18
CA ILE A 181 21.71 -45.58 11.31
C ILE A 181 23.12 -45.43 10.77
N MET A 182 24.13 -45.57 11.64
CA MET A 182 25.52 -45.35 11.28
C MET A 182 26.19 -46.63 10.81
N PHE A 183 27.08 -46.51 9.82
CA PHE A 183 27.84 -47.63 9.28
C PHE A 183 29.35 -47.48 9.54
N LEU A 184 30.02 -48.62 9.71
CA LEU A 184 31.47 -48.65 9.71
C LEU A 184 32.01 -48.41 8.28
N ILE A 185 33.27 -48.05 8.20
CA ILE A 185 33.95 -47.84 6.91
C ILE A 185 33.80 -49.10 6.03
N GLN A 186 33.45 -48.91 4.77
CA GLN A 186 33.25 -49.96 3.76
C GLN A 186 32.21 -51.03 4.15
N GLN A 187 31.32 -50.77 5.13
CA GLN A 187 30.28 -51.71 5.53
C GLN A 187 28.88 -51.17 5.20
N SER A 188 27.98 -52.11 4.90
CA SER A 188 26.55 -51.85 4.66
C SER A 188 25.63 -52.66 5.61
N ASN A 189 26.20 -53.41 6.54
CA ASN A 189 25.43 -54.22 7.49
C ASN A 189 24.82 -53.31 8.56
N VAL A 190 23.51 -53.41 8.76
CA VAL A 190 22.79 -52.69 9.83
C VAL A 190 23.07 -53.46 11.15
N ARG A 191 23.77 -52.82 12.07
CA ARG A 191 24.12 -53.41 13.37
C ARG A 191 22.94 -53.28 14.34
N SER A 192 22.75 -54.32 15.16
CA SER A 192 21.68 -54.30 16.19
C SER A 192 21.88 -53.15 17.20
N SER A 193 23.14 -52.81 17.51
CA SER A 193 23.44 -51.65 18.37
C SER A 193 22.92 -50.31 17.81
N GLU A 194 22.94 -50.13 16.49
CA GLU A 194 22.40 -48.94 15.86
C GLU A 194 20.86 -48.90 15.90
N LEU A 195 20.22 -50.07 15.69
CA LEU A 195 18.77 -50.19 15.75
C LEU A 195 18.21 -49.99 17.17
N ASN A 196 19.01 -50.20 18.19
CA ASN A 196 18.64 -50.09 19.60
C ASN A 196 19.05 -48.74 20.22
N LYS A 197 19.62 -47.82 19.47
CA LYS A 197 19.87 -46.45 19.93
C LYS A 197 18.58 -45.76 20.29
N ASP A 198 18.59 -44.94 21.33
CA ASP A 198 17.44 -44.21 21.80
C ASP A 198 16.81 -43.37 20.67
N GLU A 199 17.61 -42.64 19.89
CA GLU A 199 17.19 -41.86 18.71
C GLU A 199 16.36 -42.69 17.71
N VAL A 200 16.79 -43.93 17.41
CA VAL A 200 16.10 -44.82 16.48
C VAL A 200 14.84 -45.42 17.10
N GLN A 201 14.84 -45.68 18.40
CA GLN A 201 13.66 -46.17 19.11
C GLN A 201 12.60 -45.11 19.27
N GLU A 202 12.97 -43.88 19.61
CA GLU A 202 12.07 -42.70 19.66
C GLU A 202 11.47 -42.43 18.29
N TRP A 203 12.29 -42.50 17.23
CA TRP A 203 11.81 -42.36 15.87
C TRP A 203 10.76 -43.42 15.50
N LYS A 204 11.01 -44.70 15.83
CA LYS A 204 10.03 -45.79 15.61
C LYS A 204 8.74 -45.56 16.38
N TYR A 205 8.86 -45.12 17.64
CA TYR A 205 7.70 -44.75 18.45
C TYR A 205 6.89 -43.61 17.81
N THR A 206 7.56 -42.60 17.28
CA THR A 206 6.91 -41.49 16.55
C THR A 206 6.15 -42.01 15.34
N VAL A 207 6.73 -42.91 14.53
CA VAL A 207 6.05 -43.51 13.37
C VAL A 207 4.82 -44.30 13.83
N GLN A 208 4.95 -45.12 14.88
CA GLN A 208 3.84 -45.90 15.42
C GLN A 208 2.74 -45.01 15.96
N ASN A 209 3.08 -44.04 16.77
CA ASN A 209 2.13 -43.10 17.36
C ASN A 209 1.37 -42.30 16.29
N ALA A 210 2.07 -41.81 15.26
CA ALA A 210 1.44 -41.11 14.14
C ALA A 210 0.49 -42.01 13.33
N LYS A 211 0.85 -43.29 13.18
CA LYS A 211 0.00 -44.29 12.51
C LYS A 211 -1.27 -44.63 13.29
N GLU A 212 -1.19 -44.66 14.61
CA GLU A 212 -2.31 -45.00 15.50
C GLU A 212 -3.18 -43.78 15.83
N THR A 213 -2.66 -42.58 15.64
CA THR A 213 -3.39 -41.34 15.95
C THR A 213 -4.41 -41.01 14.83
N PRO A 214 -5.69 -40.82 15.16
CA PRO A 214 -6.67 -40.39 14.18
C PRO A 214 -6.28 -39.06 13.48
N ASN A 215 -6.62 -38.93 12.21
CA ASN A 215 -6.31 -37.76 11.39
C ASN A 215 -4.81 -37.48 11.19
N GLN A 216 -3.98 -38.51 11.34
CA GLN A 216 -2.57 -38.48 10.95
C GLN A 216 -2.26 -39.49 9.85
N GLU A 217 -1.44 -39.06 8.92
CA GLU A 217 -0.87 -39.93 7.89
C GLU A 217 0.64 -39.90 8.06
N VAL A 218 1.29 -41.10 8.02
CA VAL A 218 2.73 -41.20 8.13
C VAL A 218 3.31 -41.95 6.93
N SER A 219 4.39 -41.44 6.39
CA SER A 219 5.24 -42.12 5.42
C SER A 219 6.70 -42.03 5.87
N VAL A 220 7.51 -42.98 5.45
CA VAL A 220 8.92 -43.06 5.82
C VAL A 220 9.76 -42.90 4.57
N GLU A 221 10.84 -42.13 4.68
CA GLU A 221 11.85 -42.00 3.66
C GLU A 221 13.18 -42.52 4.21
N VAL A 222 13.90 -43.31 3.42
CA VAL A 222 15.23 -43.80 3.73
C VAL A 222 16.23 -43.18 2.75
N GLN A 223 17.10 -42.35 3.25
CA GLN A 223 18.17 -41.74 2.48
C GLN A 223 19.51 -42.34 2.90
N ALA A 224 20.07 -43.22 2.08
CA ALA A 224 21.35 -43.88 2.39
C ALA A 224 22.52 -43.15 1.70
N TYR A 225 23.57 -42.94 2.45
CA TYR A 225 24.73 -42.18 2.01
C TYR A 225 26.03 -42.97 2.14
N ALA A 226 26.97 -42.73 1.23
CA ALA A 226 28.38 -43.03 1.45
C ALA A 226 29.14 -41.70 1.64
N SER A 227 30.20 -41.76 2.43
CA SER A 227 31.11 -40.65 2.62
C SER A 227 31.91 -40.38 1.33
N PRO A 228 32.24 -39.14 1.01
CA PRO A 228 32.90 -38.78 -0.26
C PRO A 228 34.39 -39.15 -0.33
N ASP A 229 34.90 -39.95 0.61
CA ASP A 229 36.31 -40.38 0.70
C ASP A 229 36.64 -41.67 -0.08
N GLY A 230 35.70 -42.20 -0.85
CA GLY A 230 35.88 -43.37 -1.69
C GLY A 230 35.55 -43.12 -3.15
N GLY A 231 36.13 -43.90 -4.06
CA GLY A 231 35.84 -43.80 -5.49
C GLY A 231 34.34 -43.93 -5.78
N LYS A 232 33.83 -43.19 -6.75
CA LYS A 232 32.42 -43.06 -7.06
C LYS A 232 31.69 -44.40 -7.22
N GLU A 233 32.24 -45.33 -7.99
CA GLU A 233 31.62 -46.66 -8.23
C GLU A 233 31.51 -47.50 -6.94
N LEU A 234 32.52 -47.44 -6.06
CA LEU A 234 32.48 -48.12 -4.78
C LEU A 234 31.41 -47.53 -3.86
N ASN A 235 31.35 -46.20 -3.81
CA ASN A 235 30.39 -45.48 -2.99
C ASN A 235 28.96 -45.68 -3.49
N GLU A 236 28.75 -45.78 -4.80
CA GLU A 236 27.44 -46.09 -5.40
C GLU A 236 26.96 -47.48 -4.95
N LYS A 237 27.80 -48.53 -5.08
CA LYS A 237 27.47 -49.86 -4.62
C LYS A 237 27.25 -49.94 -3.10
N LEU A 238 28.03 -49.16 -2.36
CA LEU A 238 27.96 -49.15 -0.90
C LEU A 238 26.69 -48.42 -0.39
N SER A 239 26.38 -47.28 -0.95
CA SER A 239 25.16 -46.51 -0.60
C SER A 239 23.88 -47.26 -1.01
N ALA A 240 23.85 -47.88 -2.19
CA ALA A 240 22.75 -48.73 -2.63
C ALA A 240 22.56 -49.95 -1.71
N SER A 241 23.67 -50.58 -1.28
CA SER A 241 23.60 -51.71 -0.32
C SER A 241 23.12 -51.25 1.06
N ARG A 242 23.51 -50.08 1.54
CA ARG A 242 23.03 -49.49 2.79
C ARG A 242 21.53 -49.18 2.71
N GLU A 243 21.05 -48.58 1.61
CA GLU A 243 19.64 -48.36 1.36
C GLU A 243 18.85 -49.65 1.43
N LYS A 244 19.23 -50.65 0.63
CA LYS A 244 18.58 -51.98 0.58
C LYS A 244 18.51 -52.64 1.96
N ASN A 245 19.64 -52.69 2.69
CA ASN A 245 19.72 -53.37 3.99
C ASN A 245 18.92 -52.60 5.05
N THR A 246 18.97 -51.26 5.07
CA THR A 246 18.17 -50.46 5.99
C THR A 246 16.68 -50.64 5.74
N THR A 247 16.25 -50.55 4.49
CA THR A 247 14.85 -50.73 4.09
C THR A 247 14.33 -52.12 4.44
N ALA A 248 15.14 -53.18 4.24
CA ALA A 248 14.76 -54.53 4.61
C ALA A 248 14.59 -54.71 6.14
N GLN A 249 15.47 -54.11 6.94
CA GLN A 249 15.36 -54.13 8.40
C GLN A 249 14.13 -53.36 8.89
N LEU A 250 13.84 -52.18 8.31
CA LEU A 250 12.64 -51.41 8.64
C LEU A 250 11.37 -52.17 8.28
N LYS A 251 11.28 -52.72 7.07
CA LYS A 251 10.12 -53.56 6.66
C LYS A 251 9.88 -54.72 7.62
N THR A 252 10.96 -55.36 8.09
CA THR A 252 10.87 -56.44 9.08
C THR A 252 10.37 -55.93 10.44
N ALA A 253 10.87 -54.78 10.90
CA ALA A 253 10.45 -54.17 12.15
C ALA A 253 8.98 -53.73 12.07
N PHE A 254 8.56 -53.06 10.98
CA PHE A 254 7.19 -52.62 10.76
C PHE A 254 6.20 -53.79 10.66
N LYS A 255 6.60 -54.88 10.04
CA LYS A 255 5.79 -56.11 10.01
C LYS A 255 5.52 -56.64 11.42
N LYS A 256 6.53 -56.66 12.30
CA LYS A 256 6.39 -57.09 13.69
C LYS A 256 5.45 -56.18 14.49
N GLN A 257 5.42 -54.89 14.18
CA GLN A 257 4.59 -53.87 14.83
C GLN A 257 3.24 -53.62 14.14
N LYS A 258 2.85 -54.46 13.16
CA LYS A 258 1.60 -54.34 12.38
C LYS A 258 1.48 -53.03 11.60
N MET A 259 2.59 -52.47 11.18
CA MET A 259 2.68 -51.22 10.38
C MET A 259 3.12 -51.50 8.93
N SER A 260 2.77 -52.64 8.37
CA SER A 260 3.22 -53.03 7.01
C SER A 260 2.66 -52.16 5.89
N ASP A 261 1.64 -51.36 6.17
CA ASP A 261 0.98 -50.41 5.27
C ASP A 261 1.63 -49.01 5.27
N VAL A 262 2.57 -48.74 6.17
CA VAL A 262 3.35 -47.52 6.13
C VAL A 262 4.24 -47.51 4.88
N ALA A 263 4.05 -46.55 4.01
CA ALA A 263 4.85 -46.41 2.79
C ALA A 263 6.30 -46.07 3.13
N ILE A 264 7.23 -46.82 2.51
CA ILE A 264 8.68 -46.56 2.62
C ILE A 264 9.18 -46.20 1.23
N ASP A 265 9.59 -44.99 1.06
CA ASP A 265 10.36 -44.50 -0.08
C ASP A 265 11.86 -44.58 0.25
N ALA A 266 12.68 -45.05 -0.69
CA ALA A 266 14.07 -45.30 -0.39
C ALA A 266 14.96 -44.92 -1.58
N HIS A 267 16.00 -44.15 -1.29
CA HIS A 267 17.00 -43.75 -2.28
C HIS A 267 18.38 -43.64 -1.66
N TYR A 268 19.39 -43.60 -2.50
CA TYR A 268 20.77 -43.48 -2.08
C TYR A 268 21.48 -42.34 -2.82
N THR A 269 22.53 -41.84 -2.18
CA THR A 269 23.46 -40.86 -2.71
C THR A 269 24.89 -41.40 -2.56
N ALA A 270 25.59 -41.59 -3.67
CA ALA A 270 26.92 -42.17 -3.73
C ALA A 270 27.98 -41.37 -2.96
N GLN A 271 27.85 -40.05 -2.94
CA GLN A 271 28.76 -39.13 -2.26
C GLN A 271 27.96 -37.95 -1.69
N ASP A 272 27.87 -37.90 -0.34
CA ASP A 272 27.11 -36.86 0.38
C ASP A 272 27.92 -35.57 0.52
N TRP A 273 28.13 -34.86 -0.59
CA TRP A 273 28.85 -33.58 -0.59
C TRP A 273 28.09 -32.44 0.10
N GLU A 274 26.76 -32.47 0.07
CA GLU A 274 25.96 -31.49 0.79
C GLU A 274 26.03 -31.68 2.29
N GLY A 275 25.88 -32.93 2.76
CA GLY A 275 26.07 -33.28 4.15
C GLY A 275 27.49 -32.98 4.64
N PHE A 276 28.49 -33.25 3.79
CA PHE A 276 29.87 -32.91 4.07
C PHE A 276 30.05 -31.41 4.29
N LYS A 277 29.58 -30.60 3.36
CA LYS A 277 29.64 -29.14 3.46
C LYS A 277 28.99 -28.65 4.75
N LYS A 278 27.76 -29.10 5.04
CA LYS A 278 27.02 -28.72 6.25
C LYS A 278 27.75 -29.09 7.55
N LEU A 279 28.34 -30.27 7.61
CA LEU A 279 29.11 -30.70 8.80
C LEU A 279 30.40 -29.89 8.97
N VAL A 280 31.08 -29.53 7.86
CA VAL A 280 32.26 -28.67 7.91
C VAL A 280 31.89 -27.25 8.36
N GLU A 281 30.81 -26.68 7.85
CA GLU A 281 30.30 -25.37 8.27
C GLU A 281 29.97 -25.31 9.77
N GLN A 282 29.42 -26.40 10.32
CA GLN A 282 29.03 -26.51 11.72
C GLN A 282 30.18 -26.87 12.66
N SER A 283 31.34 -27.30 12.14
CA SER A 283 32.48 -27.71 12.94
C SER A 283 33.31 -26.51 13.41
N ASP A 284 34.03 -26.73 14.54
CA ASP A 284 35.05 -25.79 15.04
C ASP A 284 36.42 -26.00 14.39
N PHE A 285 36.42 -26.58 13.21
CA PHE A 285 37.61 -26.99 12.49
C PHE A 285 38.38 -25.73 12.00
N GLN A 286 39.68 -25.65 12.33
CA GLN A 286 40.51 -24.47 12.10
C GLN A 286 40.61 -24.09 10.61
N ASP A 287 40.68 -25.12 9.71
CA ASP A 287 40.86 -24.94 8.28
C ASP A 287 39.54 -25.04 7.47
N LYS A 288 38.39 -24.90 8.13
CA LYS A 288 37.08 -25.08 7.48
C LYS A 288 36.88 -24.19 6.27
N GLU A 289 37.35 -22.93 6.32
CA GLU A 289 37.25 -22.00 5.21
C GLU A 289 38.02 -22.46 3.97
N LEU A 290 39.17 -23.11 4.15
CA LEU A 290 39.93 -23.69 3.07
C LEU A 290 39.17 -24.85 2.41
N VAL A 291 38.58 -25.77 3.22
CA VAL A 291 37.75 -26.87 2.72
C VAL A 291 36.53 -26.37 1.98
N LEU A 292 35.79 -25.37 2.53
CA LEU A 292 34.61 -24.77 1.90
C LEU A 292 34.96 -24.07 0.57
N ARG A 293 36.14 -23.46 0.50
CA ARG A 293 36.65 -22.84 -0.74
C ARG A 293 36.90 -23.91 -1.80
N VAL A 294 37.55 -25.05 -1.45
CA VAL A 294 37.75 -26.16 -2.38
C VAL A 294 36.42 -26.71 -2.88
N LEU A 295 35.42 -26.86 -2.00
CA LEU A 295 34.09 -27.30 -2.41
C LEU A 295 33.43 -26.36 -3.43
N SER A 296 33.67 -25.05 -3.31
CA SER A 296 33.11 -24.05 -4.23
C SER A 296 33.87 -23.96 -5.55
N MET A 297 35.17 -24.18 -5.55
CA MET A 297 36.02 -24.05 -6.72
C MET A 297 35.95 -25.26 -7.69
N TYR A 298 35.71 -26.42 -7.15
CA TYR A 298 35.69 -27.66 -7.93
C TYR A 298 34.29 -28.28 -7.98
N PRO A 299 33.52 -28.06 -9.03
CA PRO A 299 32.18 -28.63 -9.19
C PRO A 299 32.22 -30.17 -9.42
N ASP A 300 33.28 -30.68 -10.05
CA ASP A 300 33.46 -32.12 -10.28
C ASP A 300 33.78 -32.87 -8.98
N PRO A 301 33.00 -33.91 -8.60
CA PRO A 301 33.17 -34.64 -7.36
C PRO A 301 34.53 -35.35 -7.21
N GLU A 302 35.09 -35.91 -8.29
CA GLU A 302 36.36 -36.63 -8.24
C GLU A 302 37.54 -35.67 -8.08
N GLN A 303 37.49 -34.54 -8.78
CA GLN A 303 38.50 -33.51 -8.63
C GLN A 303 38.43 -32.88 -7.22
N ARG A 304 37.21 -32.67 -6.70
CA ARG A 304 36.98 -32.16 -5.35
C ARG A 304 37.55 -33.07 -4.28
N GLU A 305 37.33 -34.37 -4.40
CA GLU A 305 37.91 -35.40 -3.51
C GLU A 305 39.44 -35.37 -3.54
N HIS A 306 40.02 -35.31 -4.75
CA HIS A 306 41.46 -35.27 -4.94
C HIS A 306 42.10 -34.06 -4.26
N GLU A 307 41.52 -32.88 -4.46
CA GLU A 307 42.05 -31.64 -3.89
C GLU A 307 41.91 -31.59 -2.37
N ILE A 308 40.83 -32.13 -1.79
CA ILE A 308 40.68 -32.22 -0.32
C ILE A 308 41.69 -33.21 0.26
N ARG A 309 41.97 -34.31 -0.43
CA ARG A 309 43.01 -35.30 0.01
C ARG A 309 44.42 -34.69 -0.06
N ASN A 310 44.71 -33.85 -1.00
CA ASN A 310 46.00 -33.18 -1.15
C ASN A 310 46.35 -32.26 0.04
N ILE A 311 45.35 -31.83 0.79
CA ILE A 311 45.52 -31.08 2.03
C ILE A 311 45.70 -32.09 3.20
N SER A 312 46.83 -32.75 3.27
CA SER A 312 47.03 -33.92 4.13
C SER A 312 46.75 -33.74 5.61
N ALA A 313 47.11 -32.60 6.21
CA ALA A 313 46.86 -32.33 7.63
C ALA A 313 45.36 -32.12 7.90
N VAL A 314 44.63 -31.52 6.93
CA VAL A 314 43.19 -31.28 6.97
C VAL A 314 42.42 -32.55 6.76
N PHE A 315 42.85 -33.42 5.83
CA PHE A 315 42.18 -34.68 5.52
C PHE A 315 42.17 -35.66 6.69
N SER A 316 43.25 -35.75 7.47
CA SER A 316 43.28 -36.61 8.65
C SER A 316 42.18 -36.25 9.65
N LYS A 317 42.03 -34.98 10.00
CA LYS A 317 40.94 -34.51 10.88
C LYS A 317 39.55 -34.74 10.31
N LEU A 318 39.36 -34.48 9.00
CA LEU A 318 38.09 -34.73 8.32
C LEU A 318 37.73 -36.23 8.36
N ALA A 319 38.73 -37.12 8.20
CA ALA A 319 38.53 -38.56 8.25
C ALA A 319 38.06 -39.04 9.65
N ASP A 320 38.51 -38.39 10.71
CA ASP A 320 38.16 -38.75 12.10
C ASP A 320 36.87 -38.08 12.58
N GLU A 321 36.60 -36.81 12.22
CA GLU A 321 35.52 -36.01 12.80
C GLU A 321 34.28 -35.88 11.90
N VAL A 322 34.45 -35.82 10.58
CA VAL A 322 33.38 -35.49 9.62
C VAL A 322 32.91 -36.70 8.83
N LEU A 323 33.85 -37.40 8.18
CA LEU A 323 33.51 -38.52 7.29
C LEU A 323 32.74 -39.67 7.97
N PRO A 324 33.01 -40.06 9.26
CA PRO A 324 32.21 -41.07 9.93
C PRO A 324 30.73 -40.69 10.04
N LYS A 325 30.40 -39.41 10.23
CA LYS A 325 29.02 -38.93 10.35
C LYS A 325 28.24 -39.00 9.03
N LEU A 326 28.92 -39.12 7.90
CA LEU A 326 28.34 -39.27 6.57
C LEU A 326 28.05 -40.70 6.16
N ARG A 327 28.61 -41.69 6.90
CA ARG A 327 28.39 -43.12 6.66
C ARG A 327 27.09 -43.55 7.31
N ARG A 328 25.94 -43.07 6.81
CA ARG A 328 24.65 -43.25 7.45
C ARG A 328 23.53 -43.60 6.47
N SER A 329 22.48 -44.21 7.00
CA SER A 329 21.13 -44.11 6.43
C SER A 329 20.30 -43.22 7.33
N ARG A 330 19.83 -42.11 6.79
CA ARG A 330 18.91 -41.20 7.45
C ARG A 330 17.50 -41.75 7.27
N LEU A 331 16.77 -41.87 8.37
CA LEU A 331 15.39 -42.29 8.43
C LEU A 331 14.56 -41.03 8.64
N ILE A 332 13.63 -40.74 7.77
CA ILE A 332 12.76 -39.57 7.89
C ILE A 332 11.31 -40.03 7.98
N ALA A 333 10.65 -39.74 9.09
CA ALA A 333 9.21 -39.94 9.22
C ALA A 333 8.50 -38.63 8.84
N ASN A 334 7.81 -38.65 7.73
CA ASN A 334 6.98 -37.56 7.28
C ASN A 334 5.57 -37.76 7.82
N VAL A 335 5.18 -36.92 8.80
CA VAL A 335 3.86 -36.97 9.45
C VAL A 335 3.02 -35.81 8.93
N LYS A 336 1.84 -36.13 8.39
CA LYS A 336 0.82 -35.13 8.04
C LYS A 336 -0.27 -35.18 9.11
N ILE A 337 -0.48 -34.06 9.79
CA ILE A 337 -1.58 -33.88 10.73
C ILE A 337 -2.71 -33.17 9.97
N ILE A 338 -3.84 -33.85 9.83
CA ILE A 338 -5.01 -33.35 9.11
C ILE A 338 -5.95 -32.70 10.11
N GLY A 339 -6.06 -31.38 10.05
CA GLY A 339 -6.98 -30.61 10.88
C GLY A 339 -8.45 -30.81 10.48
N LYS A 340 -9.35 -30.28 11.31
CA LYS A 340 -10.80 -30.37 11.08
C LYS A 340 -11.21 -29.75 9.77
N SER A 341 -12.20 -30.33 9.11
CA SER A 341 -12.86 -29.78 7.91
C SER A 341 -13.70 -28.54 8.27
N ASP A 342 -14.08 -27.73 7.28
CA ASP A 342 -14.96 -26.57 7.48
C ASP A 342 -16.29 -26.97 8.10
N ALA A 343 -16.88 -28.07 7.65
CA ALA A 343 -18.14 -28.59 8.20
C ALA A 343 -18.01 -29.03 9.67
N GLU A 344 -16.89 -29.66 10.03
CA GLU A 344 -16.62 -30.02 11.44
C GLU A 344 -16.43 -28.78 12.30
N ILE A 345 -15.67 -27.77 11.82
CA ILE A 345 -15.45 -26.50 12.53
C ILE A 345 -16.80 -25.79 12.73
N GLN A 346 -17.63 -25.69 11.70
CA GLN A 346 -18.96 -25.07 11.79
C GLN A 346 -19.87 -25.82 12.77
N SER A 347 -19.91 -27.17 12.68
CA SER A 347 -20.71 -27.98 13.61
C SER A 347 -20.25 -27.85 15.06
N LEU A 348 -18.94 -27.80 15.30
CA LEU A 348 -18.38 -27.60 16.64
C LEU A 348 -18.60 -26.18 17.14
N LEU A 349 -18.53 -25.16 16.27
CA LEU A 349 -18.83 -23.78 16.63
C LEU A 349 -20.27 -23.64 17.19
N GLU A 350 -21.21 -24.34 16.62
CA GLU A 350 -22.60 -24.32 17.05
C GLU A 350 -22.84 -25.14 18.33
N LYS A 351 -22.27 -26.34 18.42
CA LYS A 351 -22.61 -27.31 19.47
C LYS A 351 -21.64 -27.32 20.65
N PHE A 352 -20.36 -27.22 20.37
CA PHE A 352 -19.28 -27.37 21.34
C PHE A 352 -18.09 -26.45 21.02
N PRO A 353 -18.26 -25.13 21.04
CA PRO A 353 -17.20 -24.18 20.65
C PRO A 353 -15.94 -24.27 21.55
N SER A 354 -16.08 -24.87 22.73
CA SER A 354 -14.94 -25.13 23.63
C SER A 354 -13.95 -26.16 23.08
N ALA A 355 -14.37 -26.99 22.13
CA ALA A 355 -13.51 -27.97 21.47
C ALA A 355 -12.66 -27.37 20.33
N LEU A 356 -12.88 -26.12 19.96
CA LEU A 356 -12.10 -25.42 18.94
C LEU A 356 -10.91 -24.70 19.58
N SER A 357 -9.75 -24.75 18.92
CA SER A 357 -8.59 -23.94 19.26
C SER A 357 -8.82 -22.47 18.91
N VAL A 358 -7.90 -21.59 19.32
CA VAL A 358 -7.96 -20.16 18.97
C VAL A 358 -7.89 -19.94 17.45
N GLU A 359 -7.03 -20.73 16.76
CA GLU A 359 -6.85 -20.64 15.32
C GLU A 359 -8.10 -21.11 14.56
N GLU A 360 -8.72 -22.19 14.99
CA GLU A 360 -9.96 -22.71 14.41
C GLU A 360 -11.15 -21.77 14.65
N LEU A 361 -11.23 -21.13 15.81
CA LEU A 361 -12.25 -20.11 16.10
C LEU A 361 -12.05 -18.86 15.22
N LEU A 362 -10.82 -18.34 15.10
CA LEU A 362 -10.55 -17.20 14.23
C LEU A 362 -10.81 -17.54 12.76
N TYR A 363 -10.38 -18.72 12.32
CA TYR A 363 -10.66 -19.22 10.98
C TYR A 363 -12.16 -19.36 10.72
N SER A 364 -12.96 -19.81 11.69
CA SER A 364 -14.41 -19.95 11.51
C SER A 364 -15.11 -18.66 11.12
N ALA A 365 -14.56 -17.50 11.51
CA ALA A 365 -15.07 -16.20 11.10
C ALA A 365 -14.87 -15.92 9.59
N THR A 366 -13.97 -16.63 8.92
CA THR A 366 -13.77 -16.51 7.47
C THR A 366 -14.79 -17.35 6.67
N LEU A 367 -15.46 -18.29 7.33
CA LEU A 367 -16.44 -19.20 6.73
C LEU A 367 -17.86 -18.61 6.61
N THR A 368 -18.05 -17.37 7.00
CA THR A 368 -19.34 -16.67 6.92
C THR A 368 -19.15 -15.26 6.40
N ASP A 369 -20.14 -14.73 5.67
CA ASP A 369 -20.21 -13.32 5.27
C ASP A 369 -21.08 -12.47 6.22
N ASP A 370 -21.80 -13.10 7.14
CA ASP A 370 -22.62 -12.40 8.12
C ASP A 370 -21.76 -11.68 9.16
N VAL A 371 -21.80 -10.35 9.11
CA VAL A 371 -21.02 -9.47 10.00
C VAL A 371 -21.37 -9.68 11.47
N ALA A 372 -22.64 -9.93 11.80
CA ALA A 372 -23.07 -10.19 13.16
C ALA A 372 -22.53 -11.53 13.68
N GLN A 373 -22.54 -12.55 12.83
CA GLN A 373 -21.94 -13.84 13.15
C GLN A 373 -20.42 -13.72 13.35
N LYS A 374 -19.71 -13.01 12.47
CA LYS A 374 -18.26 -12.72 12.66
C LYS A 374 -17.99 -12.06 14.01
N GLU A 375 -18.75 -11.02 14.35
CA GLU A 375 -18.59 -10.30 15.62
C GLU A 375 -18.82 -11.22 16.83
N ASN A 376 -19.82 -12.10 16.77
CA ASN A 376 -20.09 -13.07 17.83
C ASN A 376 -18.96 -14.08 18.00
N ILE A 377 -18.40 -14.57 16.89
CA ILE A 377 -17.23 -15.47 16.91
C ILE A 377 -16.04 -14.76 17.57
N TYR A 378 -15.71 -13.54 17.18
CA TYR A 378 -14.60 -12.79 17.80
C TYR A 378 -14.85 -12.51 19.29
N LYS A 379 -16.09 -12.23 19.70
CA LYS A 379 -16.45 -12.10 21.12
C LYS A 379 -16.25 -13.42 21.87
N LEU A 380 -16.57 -14.55 21.27
CA LEU A 380 -16.31 -15.87 21.84
C LEU A 380 -14.80 -16.14 21.99
N VAL A 381 -13.99 -15.74 21.01
CA VAL A 381 -12.51 -15.79 21.13
C VAL A 381 -12.04 -14.96 22.32
N MET A 382 -12.57 -13.74 22.52
CA MET A 382 -12.20 -12.90 23.65
C MET A 382 -12.55 -13.54 25.01
N GLN A 383 -13.67 -14.25 25.09
CA GLN A 383 -14.07 -14.94 26.32
C GLN A 383 -13.13 -16.09 26.64
N LYS A 384 -12.79 -16.89 25.65
CA LYS A 384 -11.95 -18.09 25.81
C LYS A 384 -10.46 -17.77 25.85
N TYR A 385 -10.02 -16.79 25.06
CA TYR A 385 -8.62 -16.39 24.91
C TYR A 385 -8.44 -14.87 25.14
N PRO A 386 -8.66 -14.36 26.36
CA PRO A 386 -8.71 -12.92 26.62
C PRO A 386 -7.39 -12.17 26.40
N LYS A 387 -6.28 -12.89 26.26
CA LYS A 387 -4.95 -12.31 25.97
C LYS A 387 -4.65 -12.21 24.47
N ASP A 388 -5.45 -12.86 23.60
CA ASP A 388 -5.27 -12.79 22.17
C ASP A 388 -5.76 -11.45 21.61
N TYR A 389 -4.86 -10.65 21.03
CA TYR A 389 -5.17 -9.31 20.53
C TYR A 389 -6.00 -9.32 19.25
N ARG A 390 -5.93 -10.41 18.44
CA ARG A 390 -6.51 -10.48 17.09
C ARG A 390 -8.02 -10.27 17.11
N SER A 391 -8.71 -10.89 18.03
CA SER A 391 -10.16 -10.74 18.15
C SER A 391 -10.59 -9.29 18.47
N TYR A 392 -9.82 -8.58 19.29
CA TYR A 392 -10.08 -7.17 19.60
C TYR A 392 -9.87 -6.27 18.38
N ASN A 393 -8.76 -6.46 17.63
CA ASN A 393 -8.55 -5.77 16.37
C ASN A 393 -9.70 -6.04 15.39
N ASN A 394 -10.10 -7.31 15.25
CA ASN A 394 -11.08 -7.70 14.26
C ASN A 394 -12.47 -7.16 14.55
N VAL A 395 -12.89 -7.07 15.84
CA VAL A 395 -14.14 -6.36 16.20
C VAL A 395 -14.00 -4.86 15.94
N GLY A 396 -12.85 -4.25 16.26
CA GLY A 396 -12.58 -2.85 15.93
C GLY A 396 -12.68 -2.58 14.43
N SER A 397 -12.18 -3.51 13.61
CA SER A 397 -12.26 -3.43 12.14
C SER A 397 -13.71 -3.51 11.64
N LEU A 398 -14.54 -4.39 12.21
CA LEU A 398 -15.99 -4.44 11.90
C LEU A 398 -16.70 -3.13 12.31
N CYS A 399 -16.34 -2.54 13.45
CA CYS A 399 -16.87 -1.25 13.89
C CYS A 399 -16.46 -0.14 12.90
N LEU A 400 -15.18 -0.09 12.50
CA LEU A 400 -14.68 0.87 11.51
C LEU A 400 -15.43 0.76 10.18
N GLN A 401 -15.66 -0.45 9.69
CA GLN A 401 -16.33 -0.72 8.42
C GLN A 401 -17.78 -0.24 8.41
N ARG A 402 -18.51 -0.33 9.55
CA ARG A 402 -19.88 0.19 9.68
C ARG A 402 -19.97 1.66 10.09
N GLY A 403 -18.81 2.36 10.19
CA GLY A 403 -18.75 3.78 10.55
C GLY A 403 -18.86 4.08 12.05
N ASP A 404 -18.83 3.08 12.91
CA ASP A 404 -18.81 3.23 14.37
C ASP A 404 -17.36 3.47 14.84
N TYR A 405 -16.88 4.68 14.59
CA TYR A 405 -15.49 5.06 14.83
C TYR A 405 -15.11 5.14 16.31
N GLU A 406 -16.05 5.50 17.15
CA GLU A 406 -15.83 5.57 18.61
C GLU A 406 -15.62 4.17 19.20
N SER A 407 -16.49 3.22 18.88
CA SER A 407 -16.32 1.83 19.28
C SER A 407 -15.05 1.22 18.67
N ALA A 408 -14.74 1.52 17.40
CA ALA A 408 -13.53 1.04 16.74
C ALA A 408 -12.26 1.46 17.52
N LEU A 409 -12.16 2.74 17.90
CA LEU A 409 -11.05 3.27 18.69
C LEU A 409 -10.89 2.53 20.02
N VAL A 410 -11.99 2.28 20.74
CA VAL A 410 -11.97 1.54 22.02
C VAL A 410 -11.45 0.12 21.83
N TRP A 411 -11.85 -0.56 20.76
CA TRP A 411 -11.43 -1.93 20.50
C TRP A 411 -9.96 -2.00 20.06
N PHE A 412 -9.50 -1.07 19.24
CA PHE A 412 -8.09 -0.97 18.84
C PHE A 412 -7.18 -0.67 20.04
N ASP A 413 -7.57 0.22 20.96
CA ASP A 413 -6.83 0.48 22.19
C ASP A 413 -6.70 -0.79 23.06
N ARG A 414 -7.79 -1.57 23.15
CA ARG A 414 -7.78 -2.86 23.86
C ARG A 414 -6.86 -3.88 23.18
N ALA A 415 -6.77 -3.89 21.85
CA ALA A 415 -5.88 -4.77 21.10
C ALA A 415 -4.41 -4.41 21.37
N LEU A 416 -4.04 -3.13 21.28
CA LEU A 416 -2.65 -2.67 21.54
C LEU A 416 -2.21 -2.90 22.98
N LYS A 417 -3.12 -2.79 23.97
CA LYS A 417 -2.80 -3.12 25.36
C LYS A 417 -2.44 -4.58 25.59
N ARG A 418 -2.77 -5.47 24.65
CA ARG A 418 -2.44 -6.90 24.72
C ARG A 418 -1.15 -7.20 23.99
N LYS A 419 -1.00 -6.62 22.81
CA LYS A 419 0.19 -6.77 21.99
C LYS A 419 0.33 -5.56 21.10
N ASP A 420 1.52 -5.00 21.01
CA ASP A 420 1.88 -4.06 19.96
C ASP A 420 1.89 -4.80 18.62
N ASN A 421 1.04 -4.38 17.68
CA ASN A 421 0.81 -5.10 16.44
C ASN A 421 0.53 -4.13 15.28
N PRO A 422 1.01 -4.43 14.08
CA PRO A 422 0.90 -3.53 12.94
C PRO A 422 -0.52 -3.41 12.38
N GLU A 423 -1.34 -4.45 12.47
CA GLU A 423 -2.72 -4.45 11.96
C GLU A 423 -3.55 -3.35 12.64
N THR A 424 -3.49 -3.32 13.96
CA THR A 424 -4.22 -2.31 14.75
C THR A 424 -3.67 -0.91 14.50
N LYS A 425 -2.36 -0.75 14.32
CA LYS A 425 -1.75 0.55 13.99
C LYS A 425 -2.24 1.08 12.65
N VAL A 426 -2.30 0.24 11.61
CA VAL A 426 -2.86 0.62 10.31
C VAL A 426 -4.31 1.10 10.47
N ASN A 427 -5.14 0.37 11.19
CA ASN A 427 -6.53 0.74 11.40
C ASN A 427 -6.68 2.05 12.22
N LEU A 428 -5.82 2.29 13.19
CA LEU A 428 -5.73 3.59 13.89
C LEU A 428 -5.26 4.71 12.97
N GLY A 429 -4.39 4.40 12.01
CA GLY A 429 -4.00 5.33 10.95
C GLY A 429 -5.17 5.72 10.05
N LEU A 430 -6.09 4.79 9.75
CA LEU A 430 -7.33 5.09 9.03
C LEU A 430 -8.24 6.04 9.83
N LEU A 431 -8.35 5.87 11.15
CA LEU A 431 -9.07 6.81 12.00
C LEU A 431 -8.40 8.19 12.03
N ALA A 432 -7.07 8.26 12.06
CA ALA A 432 -6.35 9.52 11.96
C ALA A 432 -6.60 10.24 10.63
N LEU A 433 -6.76 9.52 9.50
CA LEU A 433 -7.17 10.10 8.22
C LEU A 433 -8.56 10.71 8.27
N LYS A 434 -9.50 10.07 8.97
CA LYS A 434 -10.84 10.63 9.21
C LYS A 434 -10.77 11.99 9.93
N ASP A 435 -9.88 12.07 10.92
CA ASP A 435 -9.71 13.28 11.73
C ASP A 435 -8.84 14.35 11.03
N GLY A 436 -8.30 14.04 9.84
CA GLY A 436 -7.47 14.95 9.04
C GLY A 436 -6.00 15.01 9.50
N ASP A 437 -5.58 14.16 10.44
CA ASP A 437 -4.19 14.10 10.90
C ASP A 437 -3.33 13.21 9.98
N LEU A 438 -2.91 13.79 8.85
CA LEU A 438 -2.09 13.11 7.86
C LEU A 438 -0.74 12.64 8.40
N ASN A 439 -0.14 13.38 9.34
CA ASN A 439 1.16 13.02 9.89
C ASN A 439 1.06 11.76 10.75
N LYS A 440 0.11 11.74 11.67
CA LYS A 440 -0.18 10.56 12.51
C LYS A 440 -0.59 9.35 11.67
N ALA A 441 -1.44 9.56 10.67
CA ALA A 441 -1.87 8.51 9.75
C ALA A 441 -0.67 7.91 9.00
N THR A 442 0.20 8.75 8.44
CA THR A 442 1.40 8.31 7.72
C THR A 442 2.32 7.46 8.61
N SER A 443 2.58 7.91 9.84
CA SER A 443 3.42 7.17 10.79
C SER A 443 2.82 5.79 11.12
N LEU A 444 1.54 5.75 11.46
CA LEU A 444 0.87 4.52 11.88
C LEU A 444 0.70 3.50 10.73
N ILE A 445 0.32 3.94 9.53
CA ILE A 445 0.17 3.05 8.37
C ILE A 445 1.53 2.54 7.88
N ALA A 446 2.58 3.34 7.98
CA ALA A 446 3.93 2.93 7.60
C ALA A 446 4.44 1.70 8.38
N GLU A 447 4.06 1.56 9.65
CA GLU A 447 4.45 0.41 10.49
C GLU A 447 3.89 -0.93 9.99
N GLY A 448 2.78 -0.91 9.24
CA GLY A 448 2.18 -2.10 8.64
C GLY A 448 2.35 -2.19 7.12
N SER A 449 3.17 -1.35 6.50
CA SER A 449 3.26 -1.20 5.03
C SER A 449 3.65 -2.47 4.26
N SER A 450 4.31 -3.43 4.92
CA SER A 450 4.70 -4.71 4.32
C SER A 450 3.68 -5.84 4.52
N MET A 451 2.57 -5.57 5.23
CA MET A 451 1.58 -6.60 5.50
C MET A 451 0.72 -6.93 4.26
N PRO A 452 0.31 -8.19 4.10
CA PRO A 452 -0.73 -8.53 3.15
C PRO A 452 -2.03 -7.76 3.44
N GLY A 453 -2.71 -7.26 2.40
CA GLY A 453 -4.00 -6.58 2.52
C GLY A 453 -3.95 -5.11 2.95
N VAL A 454 -2.76 -4.53 3.20
CA VAL A 454 -2.60 -3.10 3.57
C VAL A 454 -2.81 -2.14 2.39
N GLY A 455 -2.83 -2.67 1.15
CA GLY A 455 -2.88 -1.85 -0.07
C GLY A 455 -4.03 -0.86 -0.13
N ASP A 456 -5.21 -1.23 0.39
CA ASP A 456 -6.39 -0.37 0.43
C ASP A 456 -6.18 0.84 1.38
N ALA A 457 -5.61 0.59 2.56
CA ALA A 457 -5.27 1.65 3.52
C ALA A 457 -4.16 2.60 2.99
N LEU A 458 -3.10 2.04 2.39
CA LEU A 458 -2.03 2.82 1.76
C LEU A 458 -2.55 3.63 0.57
N GLY A 459 -3.39 3.03 -0.27
CA GLY A 459 -4.00 3.72 -1.40
C GLY A 459 -4.84 4.91 -0.96
N PHE A 460 -5.64 4.75 0.08
CA PHE A 460 -6.44 5.83 0.64
C PHE A 460 -5.58 6.93 1.30
N LEU A 461 -4.50 6.56 1.98
CA LEU A 461 -3.53 7.51 2.52
C LEU A 461 -2.92 8.38 1.41
N TYR A 462 -2.40 7.75 0.34
CA TYR A 462 -1.80 8.48 -0.77
C TYR A 462 -2.82 9.35 -1.53
N LEU A 463 -4.07 8.89 -1.66
CA LEU A 463 -5.18 9.71 -2.18
C LEU A 463 -5.32 10.99 -1.34
N ARG A 464 -5.39 10.86 0.00
CA ARG A 464 -5.52 12.00 0.92
C ARG A 464 -4.28 12.91 0.94
N GLN A 465 -3.13 12.42 0.47
CA GLN A 465 -1.91 13.21 0.27
C GLN A 465 -1.87 13.90 -1.12
N GLY A 466 -2.77 13.54 -2.04
CA GLY A 466 -2.76 14.01 -3.42
C GLY A 466 -1.72 13.32 -4.32
N ASP A 467 -1.11 12.22 -3.86
CA ASP A 467 -0.16 11.42 -4.65
C ASP A 467 -0.89 10.26 -5.35
N TYR A 468 -1.56 10.60 -6.45
CA TYR A 468 -2.43 9.67 -7.15
C TYR A 468 -1.68 8.52 -7.81
N ALA A 469 -0.43 8.72 -8.20
CA ALA A 469 0.41 7.67 -8.78
C ALA A 469 0.76 6.60 -7.74
N LYS A 470 1.16 7.01 -6.53
CA LYS A 470 1.38 6.07 -5.42
C LYS A 470 0.07 5.44 -4.96
N ALA A 471 -1.04 6.18 -4.93
CA ALA A 471 -2.34 5.65 -4.58
C ALA A 471 -2.73 4.50 -5.52
N GLU A 472 -2.66 4.70 -6.84
CA GLU A 472 -2.95 3.66 -7.84
C GLU A 472 -2.04 2.44 -7.68
N THR A 473 -0.74 2.66 -7.43
CA THR A 473 0.23 1.58 -7.20
C THR A 473 -0.12 0.78 -5.94
N ALA A 474 -0.46 1.46 -4.85
CA ALA A 474 -0.79 0.82 -3.58
C ALA A 474 -2.11 0.02 -3.63
N TYR A 475 -3.13 0.53 -4.32
CA TYR A 475 -4.36 -0.22 -4.55
C TYR A 475 -4.13 -1.49 -5.39
N GLY A 476 -3.16 -1.48 -6.31
CA GLY A 476 -2.88 -2.64 -7.17
C GLY A 476 -4.11 -3.10 -7.94
N ASP A 477 -4.58 -4.32 -7.64
CA ASP A 477 -5.75 -4.94 -8.27
C ASP A 477 -7.03 -4.88 -7.40
N VAL A 478 -7.04 -4.06 -6.36
CA VAL A 478 -8.22 -3.85 -5.51
C VAL A 478 -9.37 -3.26 -6.34
N THR A 479 -10.55 -3.90 -6.26
CA THR A 479 -11.74 -3.51 -7.02
C THR A 479 -12.73 -2.74 -6.15
N THR A 480 -12.40 -1.47 -5.86
CA THR A 480 -13.24 -0.56 -5.05
C THR A 480 -13.44 0.79 -5.74
N ASN A 481 -14.46 1.55 -5.33
CA ASN A 481 -14.66 2.91 -5.81
C ASN A 481 -13.45 3.81 -5.50
N ASN A 482 -12.81 3.64 -4.34
CA ASN A 482 -11.63 4.40 -3.97
C ASN A 482 -10.45 4.14 -4.92
N ALA A 483 -10.22 2.86 -5.29
CA ALA A 483 -9.21 2.50 -6.28
C ALA A 483 -9.49 3.13 -7.65
N ALA A 484 -10.76 3.11 -8.07
CA ALA A 484 -11.18 3.76 -9.32
C ALA A 484 -10.96 5.27 -9.28
N VAL A 485 -11.24 5.94 -8.16
CA VAL A 485 -10.96 7.39 -7.99
C VAL A 485 -9.47 7.67 -8.16
N ALA A 486 -8.58 6.87 -7.54
CA ALA A 486 -7.14 7.04 -7.70
C ALA A 486 -6.70 6.91 -9.17
N GLN A 487 -7.22 5.91 -9.88
CA GLN A 487 -6.94 5.68 -11.30
C GLN A 487 -7.48 6.80 -12.20
N ILE A 488 -8.67 7.34 -11.91
CA ILE A 488 -9.25 8.48 -12.63
C ILE A 488 -8.38 9.72 -12.46
N LEU A 489 -7.97 10.02 -11.23
CA LEU A 489 -7.15 11.19 -10.91
C LEU A 489 -5.73 11.04 -11.46
N ASN A 490 -5.20 9.82 -11.53
CA ASN A 490 -3.93 9.50 -12.21
C ASN A 490 -4.08 9.38 -13.74
N ARG A 491 -5.26 9.68 -14.30
CA ARG A 491 -5.59 9.65 -15.74
C ARG A 491 -5.47 8.26 -16.39
N ASN A 492 -5.47 7.20 -15.62
CA ASN A 492 -5.49 5.82 -16.12
C ASN A 492 -6.93 5.32 -16.30
N TYR A 493 -7.63 5.92 -17.28
CA TYR A 493 -9.06 5.64 -17.51
C TYR A 493 -9.33 4.19 -17.91
N SER A 494 -8.43 3.57 -18.66
CA SER A 494 -8.59 2.16 -19.06
C SER A 494 -8.58 1.21 -17.86
N LYS A 495 -7.73 1.46 -16.86
CA LYS A 495 -7.72 0.68 -15.61
C LYS A 495 -8.94 0.99 -14.76
N ALA A 496 -9.33 2.26 -14.66
CA ALA A 496 -10.54 2.67 -13.93
C ALA A 496 -11.80 1.99 -14.44
N ILE A 497 -11.97 1.88 -15.76
CA ILE A 497 -13.10 1.13 -16.36
C ILE A 497 -13.10 -0.32 -15.89
N LYS A 498 -11.97 -1.02 -16.02
CA LYS A 498 -11.84 -2.43 -15.61
C LYS A 498 -12.14 -2.62 -14.12
N THR A 499 -11.61 -1.72 -13.28
CA THR A 499 -11.89 -1.74 -11.84
C THR A 499 -13.38 -1.56 -11.54
N LEU A 500 -14.04 -0.55 -12.15
CA LEU A 500 -15.45 -0.29 -11.95
C LEU A 500 -16.36 -1.42 -12.48
N GLU A 501 -15.95 -2.09 -13.57
CA GLU A 501 -16.67 -3.25 -14.11
C GLU A 501 -16.55 -4.48 -13.20
N ALA A 502 -15.41 -4.64 -12.52
CA ALA A 502 -15.15 -5.78 -11.64
C ALA A 502 -15.78 -5.65 -10.24
N ILE A 503 -16.36 -4.48 -9.88
CA ILE A 503 -17.07 -4.32 -8.60
C ILE A 503 -18.32 -5.23 -8.59
N ALA A 504 -18.34 -6.21 -7.68
CA ALA A 504 -19.39 -7.21 -7.61
C ALA A 504 -20.79 -6.65 -7.27
N LYS A 505 -20.85 -5.62 -6.44
CA LYS A 505 -22.09 -4.94 -6.02
C LYS A 505 -21.96 -3.44 -6.30
N PRO A 506 -22.16 -2.99 -7.54
CA PRO A 506 -22.03 -1.59 -7.91
C PRO A 506 -23.15 -0.74 -7.27
N ASP A 507 -22.76 0.30 -6.55
CA ASP A 507 -23.65 1.29 -5.95
C ASP A 507 -23.85 2.53 -6.85
N ALA A 508 -24.53 3.54 -6.34
CA ALA A 508 -24.74 4.80 -7.08
C ALA A 508 -23.42 5.52 -7.36
N THR A 509 -22.45 5.47 -6.42
CA THR A 509 -21.11 6.06 -6.59
C THR A 509 -20.34 5.36 -7.71
N THR A 510 -20.45 4.02 -7.82
CA THR A 510 -19.84 3.26 -8.91
C THR A 510 -20.31 3.76 -10.28
N ASP A 511 -21.63 3.94 -10.46
CA ASP A 511 -22.19 4.41 -11.73
C ASP A 511 -21.85 5.90 -11.97
N TYR A 512 -21.79 6.69 -10.92
CA TYR A 512 -21.33 8.09 -11.00
C TYR A 512 -19.86 8.18 -11.47
N LEU A 513 -18.96 7.33 -10.95
CA LEU A 513 -17.56 7.27 -11.39
C LEU A 513 -17.44 6.79 -12.84
N ARG A 514 -18.30 5.86 -13.30
CA ARG A 514 -18.39 5.47 -14.72
C ARG A 514 -18.74 6.67 -15.60
N ALA A 515 -19.65 7.53 -15.13
CA ALA A 515 -20.00 8.76 -15.85
C ALA A 515 -18.83 9.74 -15.91
N ILE A 516 -18.08 9.92 -14.83
CA ILE A 516 -16.88 10.79 -14.81
C ILE A 516 -15.83 10.27 -15.80
N VAL A 517 -15.54 8.96 -15.80
CA VAL A 517 -14.59 8.38 -16.77
C VAL A 517 -15.06 8.63 -18.20
N ALA A 518 -16.35 8.39 -18.48
CA ALA A 518 -16.93 8.63 -19.81
C ALA A 518 -16.84 10.12 -20.21
N ALA A 519 -17.09 11.07 -19.29
CA ALA A 519 -16.97 12.50 -19.54
C ALA A 519 -15.53 12.90 -19.88
N ARG A 520 -14.55 12.41 -19.12
CA ARG A 520 -13.12 12.67 -19.37
C ARG A 520 -12.61 12.03 -20.67
N MET A 521 -13.30 10.99 -21.16
CA MET A 521 -13.05 10.35 -22.47
C MET A 521 -13.86 10.94 -23.61
N GLY A 522 -14.79 11.87 -23.35
CA GLY A 522 -15.65 12.52 -24.36
C GLY A 522 -16.84 11.68 -24.84
N ASP A 523 -17.23 10.60 -24.13
CA ASP A 523 -18.35 9.72 -24.50
C ASP A 523 -19.64 10.17 -23.82
N SER A 524 -20.31 11.16 -24.42
CA SER A 524 -21.56 11.74 -23.90
C SER A 524 -22.69 10.72 -23.70
N ALA A 525 -22.79 9.71 -24.58
CA ALA A 525 -23.84 8.69 -24.48
C ALA A 525 -23.66 7.82 -23.24
N LYS A 526 -22.41 7.40 -22.95
CA LYS A 526 -22.10 6.66 -21.73
C LYS A 526 -22.25 7.52 -20.47
N VAL A 527 -21.97 8.82 -20.53
CA VAL A 527 -22.25 9.73 -19.41
C VAL A 527 -23.71 9.67 -19.03
N ILE A 528 -24.62 9.93 -20.01
CA ILE A 528 -26.07 9.95 -19.77
C ILE A 528 -26.55 8.61 -19.19
N SER A 529 -26.17 7.49 -19.82
CA SER A 529 -26.61 6.17 -19.38
C SER A 529 -26.09 5.80 -17.97
N SER A 530 -24.87 6.23 -17.62
CA SER A 530 -24.29 5.96 -16.31
C SER A 530 -24.91 6.84 -15.22
N LEU A 531 -25.13 8.14 -15.50
CA LEU A 531 -25.83 9.03 -14.59
C LEU A 531 -27.28 8.60 -14.33
N GLN A 532 -27.97 8.09 -15.36
CA GLN A 532 -29.31 7.54 -15.21
C GLN A 532 -29.34 6.37 -14.23
N LYS A 533 -28.37 5.44 -14.31
CA LYS A 533 -28.23 4.33 -13.37
C LYS A 533 -27.90 4.82 -11.94
N ALA A 534 -27.02 5.82 -11.83
CA ALA A 534 -26.69 6.41 -10.54
C ALA A 534 -27.93 7.03 -9.88
N LEU A 535 -28.73 7.82 -10.62
CA LEU A 535 -29.94 8.47 -10.13
C LEU A 535 -31.06 7.47 -9.80
N GLN A 536 -31.16 6.35 -10.53
CA GLN A 536 -32.10 5.27 -10.18
C GLN A 536 -31.77 4.65 -8.80
N LYS A 537 -30.51 4.60 -8.42
CA LYS A 537 -30.06 4.07 -7.14
C LYS A 537 -30.09 5.12 -6.02
N ASP A 538 -29.75 6.36 -6.34
CA ASP A 538 -29.73 7.48 -5.42
C ASP A 538 -30.17 8.79 -6.10
N PRO A 539 -31.47 9.15 -6.02
CA PRO A 539 -31.99 10.39 -6.59
C PRO A 539 -31.40 11.67 -5.97
N SER A 540 -30.82 11.60 -4.76
CA SER A 540 -30.22 12.77 -4.10
C SER A 540 -28.99 13.30 -4.83
N LEU A 541 -28.40 12.53 -5.76
CA LEU A 541 -27.27 12.95 -6.59
C LEU A 541 -27.63 14.03 -7.63
N THR A 542 -28.92 14.33 -7.88
CA THR A 542 -29.35 15.30 -8.90
C THR A 542 -28.66 16.65 -8.73
N SER A 543 -28.69 17.23 -7.53
CA SER A 543 -28.08 18.52 -7.24
C SER A 543 -26.56 18.53 -7.42
N ARG A 544 -25.91 17.40 -7.11
CA ARG A 544 -24.48 17.21 -7.33
C ARG A 544 -24.16 17.14 -8.81
N ILE A 545 -24.90 16.34 -9.59
CA ILE A 545 -24.72 16.20 -11.05
C ILE A 545 -24.84 17.54 -11.75
N ASP A 546 -25.84 18.33 -11.38
CA ASP A 546 -26.07 19.67 -11.98
C ASP A 546 -24.92 20.65 -11.66
N ALA A 547 -24.35 20.56 -10.47
CA ALA A 547 -23.25 21.41 -10.03
C ALA A 547 -21.87 20.94 -10.53
N ASP A 548 -21.66 19.64 -10.76
CA ASP A 548 -20.34 19.06 -11.02
C ASP A 548 -19.76 19.53 -12.37
N LEU A 549 -18.57 20.11 -12.31
CA LEU A 549 -17.86 20.62 -13.48
C LEU A 549 -17.28 19.52 -14.38
N GLU A 550 -17.23 18.27 -13.92
CA GLU A 550 -16.93 17.11 -14.80
C GLU A 550 -17.93 17.01 -15.96
N PHE A 551 -19.17 17.48 -15.76
CA PHE A 551 -20.24 17.43 -16.76
C PHE A 551 -20.54 18.79 -17.39
N ALA A 552 -19.72 19.82 -17.16
CA ALA A 552 -19.97 21.17 -17.62
C ALA A 552 -20.22 21.27 -19.14
N SER A 553 -19.49 20.51 -19.95
CA SER A 553 -19.62 20.47 -21.41
C SER A 553 -20.96 19.84 -21.90
N LEU A 554 -21.67 19.14 -21.03
CA LEU A 554 -22.92 18.44 -21.38
C LEU A 554 -24.19 19.22 -21.02
N ARG A 555 -24.08 20.33 -20.25
CA ARG A 555 -25.22 21.11 -19.74
C ARG A 555 -26.09 21.70 -20.85
N GLY A 556 -25.54 21.88 -22.06
CA GLY A 556 -26.26 22.34 -23.23
C GLY A 556 -27.01 21.23 -23.98
N LEU A 557 -26.78 19.96 -23.66
CA LEU A 557 -27.44 18.84 -24.33
C LEU A 557 -28.84 18.58 -23.77
N LYS A 558 -29.81 18.36 -24.67
CA LYS A 558 -31.22 18.14 -24.31
C LYS A 558 -31.35 16.92 -23.36
N ASP A 559 -30.65 15.85 -23.63
CA ASP A 559 -30.73 14.59 -22.86
C ASP A 559 -30.19 14.79 -21.45
N PHE A 560 -29.10 15.58 -21.26
CA PHE A 560 -28.56 15.88 -19.94
C PHE A 560 -29.55 16.77 -19.14
N THR A 561 -30.10 17.81 -19.77
CA THR A 561 -31.09 18.71 -19.14
C THR A 561 -32.37 17.98 -18.76
N GLN A 562 -32.80 17.03 -19.57
CA GLN A 562 -33.97 16.20 -19.30
C GLN A 562 -33.72 15.23 -18.14
N LEU A 563 -32.53 14.63 -18.06
CA LEU A 563 -32.12 13.74 -16.98
C LEU A 563 -32.17 14.43 -15.62
N THR A 564 -31.60 15.64 -15.50
CA THR A 564 -31.56 16.41 -14.24
C THR A 564 -32.90 17.00 -13.82
N ARG A 565 -33.92 17.02 -14.71
CA ARG A 565 -35.28 17.45 -14.39
C ARG A 565 -36.24 16.30 -13.99
N LEU A 566 -35.92 15.07 -14.35
CA LEU A 566 -36.76 13.89 -14.09
C LEU A 566 -36.64 13.38 -12.64
N TYR A 567 -35.57 13.67 -11.99
CA TYR A 567 -35.27 13.29 -10.60
C TYR A 567 -35.17 14.54 -9.71
#